data_d703f8411cf0e2680649d246a1f3bedc
#
_entry.id   d703f8411cf0e2680649d246a1f3bedc
#
_cell.length_a   1.000
_cell.length_b   1.000
_cell.length_c   1.000
_cell.angle_alpha   90.00
_cell.angle_beta   90.00
_cell.angle_gamma   90.00
#
_symmetry.space_group_name_H-M   'P 1'
#
loop_
_entity.id
_entity.type
_entity.pdbx_description
1 polymer ?
#
loop_
_entity_poly.entity_id
_entity_poly.type
_entity_poly.pdbx_seq_one_letter_code
_entity_poly.pdbx_strand_id
1 'polypeptide(L)'
;MILPKNQIKQFAQMKEAFQNAENSSDNEKQKNVSEEPVGAEILRKIDAQRQMLQKRNWNDEAGFFCACIAADVETVHASGGIGTLSEKKMHSVIKYFIEPDASKHESRVGNSIVDVKNESGVFEVQTASFNVLRKKLPSLLISNCVTVVHPIPFEKHIVKLNAVTGEIGKRRKSP
;
A
#
# COMPACT_ATOMS: atom_id res chain seq x y z
N MET A 1 -7.14 -22.99 3.80
CA MET A 1 -7.89 -21.86 4.36
C MET A 1 -9.03 -21.57 3.41
N ILE A 2 -10.28 -21.89 3.80
CA ILE A 2 -11.46 -21.85 2.92
C ILE A 2 -12.13 -20.49 3.10
N LEU A 3 -12.31 -19.75 2.01
CA LEU A 3 -13.03 -18.49 2.00
C LEU A 3 -14.53 -18.71 2.36
N PRO A 4 -15.17 -17.81 3.13
CA PRO A 4 -16.57 -17.92 3.46
C PRO A 4 -17.44 -17.90 2.18
N LYS A 5 -18.46 -18.76 2.15
CA LYS A 5 -19.34 -18.98 0.97
C LYS A 5 -19.94 -17.70 0.36
N ASN A 6 -20.15 -16.66 1.15
CA ASN A 6 -20.68 -15.36 0.68
C ASN A 6 -19.65 -14.58 -0.15
N GLN A 7 -18.36 -14.70 0.13
CA GLN A 7 -17.32 -14.04 -0.66
C GLN A 7 -17.08 -14.75 -1.99
N ILE A 8 -17.23 -16.07 -2.02
CA ILE A 8 -17.15 -16.86 -3.27
C ILE A 8 -18.30 -16.48 -4.21
N LYS A 9 -19.51 -16.25 -3.68
CA LYS A 9 -20.65 -15.77 -4.49
C LYS A 9 -20.43 -14.37 -5.06
N GLN A 10 -19.87 -13.44 -4.29
CA GLN A 10 -19.55 -12.09 -4.78
C GLN A 10 -18.46 -12.11 -5.86
N PHE A 11 -17.43 -12.94 -5.72
CA PHE A 11 -16.42 -13.13 -6.76
C PHE A 11 -16.99 -13.76 -8.02
N ALA A 12 -17.90 -14.73 -7.89
CA ALA A 12 -18.57 -15.35 -9.03
C ALA A 12 -19.47 -14.32 -9.77
N GLN A 13 -20.24 -13.51 -9.06
CA GLN A 13 -21.07 -12.46 -9.64
C GLN A 13 -20.22 -11.36 -10.33
N MET A 14 -19.07 -10.98 -9.76
CA MET A 14 -18.16 -10.08 -10.44
C MET A 14 -17.57 -10.69 -11.72
N LYS A 15 -17.25 -11.98 -11.70
CA LYS A 15 -16.74 -12.69 -12.89
C LYS A 15 -17.79 -12.80 -13.99
N GLU A 16 -19.04 -13.10 -13.65
CA GLU A 16 -20.17 -13.11 -14.58
C GLU A 16 -20.47 -11.71 -15.15
N ALA A 17 -20.41 -10.67 -14.33
CA ALA A 17 -20.56 -9.28 -14.79
C ALA A 17 -19.46 -8.88 -15.79
N PHE A 18 -18.21 -9.32 -15.57
CA PHE A 18 -17.11 -9.10 -16.50
C PHE A 18 -17.29 -9.87 -17.82
N GLN A 19 -17.70 -11.15 -17.76
CA GLN A 19 -17.95 -11.95 -18.96
C GLN A 19 -19.17 -11.47 -19.77
N ASN A 20 -20.22 -10.99 -19.11
CA ASN A 20 -21.38 -10.43 -19.78
C ASN A 20 -21.09 -9.08 -20.43
N ALA A 21 -20.14 -8.29 -19.90
CA ALA A 21 -19.68 -7.05 -20.52
C ALA A 21 -18.86 -7.30 -21.81
N GLU A 22 -18.13 -8.42 -21.90
CA GLU A 22 -17.40 -8.80 -23.10
C GLU A 22 -18.32 -9.36 -24.21
N ASN A 23 -19.44 -9.99 -23.85
CA ASN A 23 -20.36 -10.62 -24.82
C ASN A 23 -21.48 -9.70 -25.33
N SER A 24 -21.63 -8.47 -24.81
CA SER A 24 -22.66 -7.52 -25.24
C SER A 24 -22.20 -6.50 -26.28
N SER A 25 -21.01 -6.68 -26.89
CA SER A 25 -20.47 -5.75 -27.88
C SER A 25 -21.01 -5.89 -29.31
N ASP A 26 -21.95 -6.83 -29.59
CA ASP A 26 -22.41 -7.11 -30.94
C ASP A 26 -23.89 -6.84 -31.20
N ASN A 27 -24.51 -5.84 -30.60
CA ASN A 27 -25.76 -5.27 -31.19
C ASN A 27 -26.20 -4.06 -30.39
N GLU A 28 -25.88 -2.86 -30.87
CA GLU A 28 -26.82 -1.75 -30.98
C GLU A 28 -26.10 -0.51 -31.52
N LYS A 29 -26.45 -0.14 -32.72
CA LYS A 29 -26.15 1.17 -33.33
C LYS A 29 -27.04 2.25 -32.70
N GLN A 30 -26.40 3.39 -32.37
CA GLN A 30 -26.95 4.74 -32.20
C GLN A 30 -27.53 5.08 -30.83
N LYS A 31 -26.67 5.70 -29.97
CA LYS A 31 -26.91 7.07 -29.48
C LYS A 31 -25.63 7.62 -28.85
N ASN A 32 -25.18 8.75 -29.33
CA ASN A 32 -24.02 9.51 -28.85
C ASN A 32 -24.26 10.02 -27.43
N VAL A 33 -23.69 9.38 -26.46
CA VAL A 33 -23.04 9.90 -25.25
C VAL A 33 -22.06 8.81 -24.89
N SER A 34 -20.75 9.07 -24.97
CA SER A 34 -19.69 8.10 -24.69
C SER A 34 -19.56 7.88 -23.18
N GLU A 35 -20.48 7.14 -22.58
CA GLU A 35 -20.23 6.52 -21.29
C GLU A 35 -19.31 5.33 -21.52
N GLU A 36 -18.02 5.54 -21.31
CA GLU A 36 -17.08 4.44 -21.27
C GLU A 36 -17.50 3.43 -20.19
N PRO A 37 -17.40 2.12 -20.46
CA PRO A 37 -17.73 1.12 -19.46
C PRO A 37 -16.83 1.33 -18.21
N VAL A 38 -17.45 1.36 -17.04
CA VAL A 38 -16.79 1.59 -15.73
C VAL A 38 -15.51 0.73 -15.56
N GLY A 39 -15.49 -0.46 -16.17
CA GLY A 39 -14.32 -1.32 -16.22
C GLY A 39 -13.12 -0.76 -17.00
N ALA A 40 -13.35 -0.01 -18.07
CA ALA A 40 -12.27 0.56 -18.88
C ALA A 40 -11.52 1.67 -18.12
N GLU A 41 -12.23 2.50 -17.38
CA GLU A 41 -11.61 3.53 -16.54
C GLU A 41 -10.75 2.92 -15.42
N ILE A 42 -11.22 1.85 -14.79
CA ILE A 42 -10.44 1.13 -13.76
C ILE A 42 -9.18 0.53 -14.37
N LEU A 43 -9.27 -0.12 -15.53
CA LEU A 43 -8.10 -0.68 -16.22
C LEU A 43 -7.08 0.39 -16.59
N ARG A 44 -7.51 1.54 -17.10
CA ARG A 44 -6.61 2.69 -17.38
C ARG A 44 -5.90 3.18 -16.11
N LYS A 45 -6.61 3.27 -14.99
CA LYS A 45 -6.02 3.65 -13.70
C LYS A 45 -4.98 2.62 -13.23
N ILE A 46 -5.28 1.32 -13.39
CA ILE A 46 -4.35 0.23 -13.07
C ILE A 46 -3.10 0.33 -13.94
N ASP A 47 -3.24 0.53 -15.24
CA ASP A 47 -2.12 0.63 -16.17
C ASP A 47 -1.28 1.89 -15.93
N ALA A 48 -1.93 3.03 -15.66
CA ALA A 48 -1.23 4.26 -15.29
C ALA A 48 -0.42 4.09 -14.00
N GLN A 49 -1.01 3.48 -12.97
CA GLN A 49 -0.32 3.19 -11.72
C GLN A 49 0.85 2.22 -11.93
N ARG A 50 0.64 1.15 -12.72
CA ARG A 50 1.72 0.20 -13.08
C ARG A 50 2.87 0.90 -13.79
N GLN A 51 2.58 1.77 -14.75
CA GLN A 51 3.60 2.55 -15.47
C GLN A 51 4.36 3.50 -14.54
N MET A 52 3.69 4.16 -13.61
CA MET A 52 4.33 5.01 -12.62
C MET A 52 5.24 4.21 -11.69
N LEU A 53 4.80 3.06 -11.22
CA LEU A 53 5.61 2.18 -10.38
C LEU A 53 6.85 1.66 -11.12
N GLN A 54 6.73 1.35 -12.42
CA GLN A 54 7.85 0.92 -13.26
C GLN A 54 8.85 2.05 -13.55
N LYS A 55 8.36 3.28 -13.72
CA LYS A 55 9.21 4.46 -13.96
C LYS A 55 9.88 4.98 -12.69
N ARG A 56 9.35 4.64 -11.52
CA ARG A 56 9.90 5.07 -10.24
C ARG A 56 11.28 4.45 -10.02
N ASN A 57 12.24 5.30 -9.73
CA ASN A 57 13.56 4.81 -9.28
C ASN A 57 13.49 4.36 -7.82
N TRP A 58 13.27 3.08 -7.61
CA TRP A 58 13.25 2.49 -6.26
C TRP A 58 14.64 2.40 -5.61
N ASN A 59 15.70 2.65 -6.40
CA ASN A 59 17.10 2.72 -5.93
C ASN A 59 17.54 4.18 -5.70
N ASP A 60 16.63 5.10 -5.52
CA ASP A 60 16.91 6.50 -5.19
C ASP A 60 17.37 6.63 -3.74
N GLU A 61 18.69 6.50 -3.53
CA GLU A 61 19.32 6.63 -2.22
C GLU A 61 19.13 8.03 -1.62
N ALA A 62 19.19 9.08 -2.44
CA ALA A 62 19.01 10.45 -1.98
C ALA A 62 17.57 10.69 -1.53
N GLY A 63 16.57 10.25 -2.31
CA GLY A 63 15.17 10.32 -1.94
C GLY A 63 14.87 9.49 -0.69
N PHE A 64 15.46 8.31 -0.55
CA PHE A 64 15.32 7.50 0.65
C PHE A 64 15.93 8.17 1.89
N PHE A 65 17.09 8.81 1.75
CA PHE A 65 17.72 9.57 2.82
C PHE A 65 16.86 10.76 3.26
N CYS A 66 16.30 11.51 2.31
CA CYS A 66 15.35 12.59 2.60
C CYS A 66 14.11 12.08 3.36
N ALA A 67 13.58 10.92 2.97
CA ALA A 67 12.47 10.28 3.65
C ALA A 67 12.81 9.88 5.09
N CYS A 68 14.04 9.42 5.34
CA CYS A 68 14.53 9.13 6.70
C CYS A 68 14.53 10.40 7.57
N ILE A 69 15.04 11.52 7.04
CA ILE A 69 15.05 12.81 7.76
C ILE A 69 13.62 13.26 8.07
N ALA A 70 12.71 13.21 7.09
CA ALA A 70 11.32 13.61 7.27
C ALA A 70 10.62 12.77 8.35
N ALA A 71 10.82 11.45 8.33
CA ALA A 71 10.28 10.54 9.33
C ALA A 71 10.85 10.78 10.73
N ASP A 72 12.12 11.19 10.86
CA ASP A 72 12.74 11.55 12.14
C ASP A 72 12.13 12.83 12.74
N VAL A 73 11.86 13.82 11.91
CA VAL A 73 11.17 15.05 12.33
C VAL A 73 9.76 14.74 12.84
N GLU A 74 9.02 13.87 12.17
CA GLU A 74 7.69 13.44 12.60
C GLU A 74 7.72 12.69 13.94
N THR A 75 8.70 11.80 14.13
CA THR A 75 8.80 10.98 15.37
C THR A 75 9.21 11.77 16.61
N VAL A 76 9.91 12.88 16.49
CA VAL A 76 10.26 13.76 17.61
C VAL A 76 9.00 14.33 18.28
N HIS A 77 7.92 14.47 17.53
CA HIS A 77 6.63 14.94 18.05
C HIS A 77 5.72 13.84 18.60
N ALA A 78 6.04 12.56 18.37
CA ALA A 78 5.26 11.43 18.82
C ALA A 78 5.92 10.73 20.01
N SER A 79 5.53 11.06 21.23
CA SER A 79 5.94 10.37 22.47
C SER A 79 5.41 8.94 22.50
N GLY A 80 6.24 7.94 22.22
CA GLY A 80 5.89 6.52 22.23
C GLY A 80 7.04 5.62 22.66
N GLY A 81 6.72 4.52 23.34
CA GLY A 81 7.69 3.60 23.96
C GLY A 81 8.66 2.90 22.99
N ILE A 82 9.79 2.46 23.52
CA ILE A 82 11.01 2.02 22.83
C ILE A 82 10.79 0.81 21.88
N GLY A 83 9.87 -0.11 22.19
CA GLY A 83 9.73 -1.37 21.42
C GLY A 83 8.98 -1.26 20.09
N THR A 84 8.17 -0.20 19.90
CA THR A 84 7.33 0.02 18.71
C THR A 84 7.89 1.07 17.76
N LEU A 85 8.98 1.76 18.15
CA LEU A 85 9.55 2.90 17.41
C LEU A 85 10.18 2.49 16.08
N SER A 86 10.91 1.35 16.02
CA SER A 86 11.60 0.96 14.79
C SER A 86 10.63 0.53 13.68
N GLU A 87 9.52 -0.14 14.04
CA GLU A 87 8.51 -0.56 13.09
C GLU A 87 7.68 0.65 12.60
N LYS A 88 7.31 1.54 13.52
CA LYS A 88 6.65 2.81 13.17
C LYS A 88 7.54 3.69 12.31
N LYS A 89 8.85 3.79 12.65
CA LYS A 89 9.81 4.56 11.88
C LYS A 89 9.95 4.04 10.45
N MET A 90 10.11 2.74 10.25
CA MET A 90 10.20 2.16 8.90
C MET A 90 8.92 2.41 8.09
N HIS A 91 7.76 2.30 8.72
CA HIS A 91 6.48 2.62 8.09
C HIS A 91 6.44 4.09 7.64
N SER A 92 6.81 5.03 8.51
CA SER A 92 6.86 6.46 8.20
C SER A 92 7.88 6.76 7.09
N VAL A 93 9.08 6.22 7.15
CA VAL A 93 10.10 6.38 6.10
C VAL A 93 9.57 5.94 4.74
N ILE A 94 8.88 4.80 4.66
CA ILE A 94 8.33 4.30 3.40
C ILE A 94 7.21 5.22 2.89
N LYS A 95 6.34 5.76 3.76
CA LYS A 95 5.32 6.73 3.37
C LYS A 95 5.97 7.97 2.71
N TYR A 96 6.96 8.56 3.38
CA TYR A 96 7.70 9.72 2.84
C TYR A 96 8.49 9.41 1.58
N PHE A 97 9.02 8.20 1.47
CA PHE A 97 9.68 7.76 0.25
C PHE A 97 8.71 7.61 -0.93
N ILE A 98 7.48 7.15 -0.69
CA ILE A 98 6.43 7.05 -1.72
C ILE A 98 5.89 8.45 -2.06
N GLU A 99 5.63 9.27 -1.07
CA GLU A 99 5.02 10.58 -1.21
C GLU A 99 5.65 11.56 -0.21
N PRO A 100 6.47 12.51 -0.66
CA PRO A 100 7.11 13.47 0.24
C PRO A 100 6.15 14.46 0.90
N ASP A 101 4.97 14.68 0.30
CA ASP A 101 3.94 15.57 0.84
C ASP A 101 3.13 14.88 1.93
N ALA A 102 3.40 15.25 3.19
CA ALA A 102 2.73 14.71 4.36
C ALA A 102 1.20 14.93 4.35
N SER A 103 0.69 15.92 3.62
CA SER A 103 -0.76 16.18 3.52
C SER A 103 -1.52 15.05 2.80
N LYS A 104 -0.80 14.21 2.05
CA LYS A 104 -1.33 13.05 1.33
C LYS A 104 -1.22 11.75 2.13
N HIS A 105 -0.62 11.81 3.34
CA HIS A 105 -0.56 10.67 4.28
C HIS A 105 -1.84 10.54 5.08
N GLU A 106 -2.07 9.35 5.65
CA GLU A 106 -3.23 9.03 6.51
C GLU A 106 -4.56 9.53 5.93
N SER A 107 -4.70 9.43 4.62
CA SER A 107 -5.83 9.98 3.87
C SER A 107 -7.07 9.14 4.04
N ARG A 108 -8.24 9.80 4.17
CA ARG A 108 -9.52 9.10 4.27
C ARG A 108 -10.04 8.68 2.89
N VAL A 109 -10.34 7.39 2.73
CA VAL A 109 -10.96 6.82 1.53
C VAL A 109 -12.18 6.01 1.94
N GLY A 110 -13.36 6.56 1.70
CA GLY A 110 -14.60 5.99 2.22
C GLY A 110 -14.57 5.89 3.75
N ASN A 111 -14.74 4.69 4.27
CA ASN A 111 -14.69 4.42 5.72
C ASN A 111 -13.31 3.99 6.23
N SER A 112 -12.29 3.97 5.37
CA SER A 112 -10.94 3.55 5.72
C SER A 112 -9.97 4.72 5.71
N ILE A 113 -8.94 4.63 6.55
CA ILE A 113 -7.75 5.49 6.48
C ILE A 113 -6.68 4.69 5.74
N VAL A 114 -6.06 5.29 4.72
CA VAL A 114 -5.00 4.70 3.92
C VAL A 114 -3.68 5.42 4.19
N ASP A 115 -2.57 4.70 4.07
CA ASP A 115 -1.26 5.25 4.44
C ASP A 115 -0.83 6.41 3.54
N VAL A 116 -1.05 6.28 2.22
CA VAL A 116 -0.81 7.35 1.25
C VAL A 116 -1.89 7.32 0.17
N LYS A 117 -2.36 8.52 -0.22
CA LYS A 117 -3.23 8.72 -1.39
C LYS A 117 -2.71 9.86 -2.24
N ASN A 118 -2.35 9.57 -3.48
CA ASN A 118 -1.92 10.56 -4.47
C ASN A 118 -2.56 10.30 -5.83
N GLU A 119 -2.08 10.99 -6.87
CA GLU A 119 -2.61 10.87 -8.24
C GLU A 119 -2.42 9.46 -8.82
N SER A 120 -1.43 8.70 -8.33
CA SER A 120 -1.16 7.31 -8.75
C SER A 120 -2.10 6.30 -8.12
N GLY A 121 -2.85 6.68 -7.09
CA GLY A 121 -3.78 5.81 -6.37
C GLY A 121 -3.53 5.75 -4.87
N VAL A 122 -3.88 4.61 -4.30
CA VAL A 122 -3.77 4.33 -2.86
C VAL A 122 -2.58 3.42 -2.61
N PHE A 123 -1.78 3.75 -1.60
CA PHE A 123 -0.67 2.92 -1.12
C PHE A 123 -0.90 2.52 0.33
N GLU A 124 -0.63 1.26 0.61
CA GLU A 124 -0.69 0.65 1.93
C GLU A 124 0.67 0.05 2.27
N VAL A 125 1.27 0.51 3.35
CA VAL A 125 2.58 0.07 3.81
C VAL A 125 2.40 -0.99 4.90
N GLN A 126 2.88 -2.20 4.65
CA GLN A 126 2.81 -3.28 5.64
C GLN A 126 4.20 -3.71 6.08
N THR A 127 4.57 -3.35 7.29
CA THR A 127 5.87 -3.71 7.88
C THR A 127 5.82 -5.04 8.65
N ALA A 128 4.62 -5.50 9.04
CA ALA A 128 4.43 -6.73 9.81
C ALA A 128 3.43 -7.67 9.14
N SER A 129 2.19 -7.73 9.62
CA SER A 129 1.19 -8.72 9.22
C SER A 129 0.17 -8.17 8.22
N PHE A 130 -0.11 -8.94 7.17
CA PHE A 130 -1.15 -8.60 6.18
C PHE A 130 -2.60 -8.79 6.69
N ASN A 131 -2.79 -9.29 7.90
CA ASN A 131 -4.13 -9.59 8.42
C ASN A 131 -5.03 -8.35 8.52
N VAL A 132 -4.46 -7.19 8.81
CA VAL A 132 -5.20 -5.92 8.90
C VAL A 132 -5.75 -5.52 7.53
N LEU A 133 -4.95 -5.70 6.47
CA LEU A 133 -5.34 -5.38 5.10
C LEU A 133 -6.51 -6.22 4.61
N ARG A 134 -6.63 -7.49 5.02
CA ARG A 134 -7.71 -8.39 4.58
C ARG A 134 -9.10 -7.82 4.82
N LYS A 135 -9.26 -6.97 5.84
CA LYS A 135 -10.56 -6.37 6.18
C LYS A 135 -10.88 -5.13 5.33
N LYS A 136 -9.86 -4.32 5.00
CA LYS A 136 -10.09 -3.05 4.28
C LYS A 136 -9.88 -3.12 2.77
N LEU A 137 -9.04 -4.05 2.27
CA LEU A 137 -8.76 -4.19 0.84
C LEU A 137 -10.02 -4.34 -0.03
N PRO A 138 -11.02 -5.20 0.33
CA PRO A 138 -12.20 -5.36 -0.51
C PRO A 138 -12.96 -4.05 -0.76
N SER A 139 -13.05 -3.18 0.26
CA SER A 139 -13.74 -1.89 0.14
C SER A 139 -12.91 -0.86 -0.65
N LEU A 140 -11.59 -0.90 -0.52
CA LEU A 140 -10.70 0.01 -1.26
C LEU A 140 -10.64 -0.32 -2.76
N LEU A 141 -10.63 -1.61 -3.11
CA LEU A 141 -10.51 -2.09 -4.49
C LEU A 141 -11.74 -1.81 -5.35
N ILE A 142 -12.90 -1.48 -4.76
CA ILE A 142 -14.12 -1.14 -5.52
C ILE A 142 -13.90 0.08 -6.42
N SER A 143 -13.17 1.09 -5.94
CA SER A 143 -13.05 2.38 -6.62
C SER A 143 -11.63 2.93 -6.71
N ASN A 144 -10.63 2.18 -6.23
CA ASN A 144 -9.25 2.65 -6.23
C ASN A 144 -8.29 1.55 -6.71
N CYS A 145 -7.22 1.98 -7.38
CA CYS A 145 -6.03 1.16 -7.54
C CYS A 145 -5.27 1.16 -6.21
N VAL A 146 -4.97 -0.01 -5.66
CA VAL A 146 -4.28 -0.17 -4.38
C VAL A 146 -2.96 -0.86 -4.59
N THR A 147 -1.87 -0.20 -4.16
CA THR A 147 -0.53 -0.77 -4.12
C THR A 147 -0.17 -1.11 -2.68
N VAL A 148 0.21 -2.35 -2.42
CA VAL A 148 0.72 -2.77 -1.11
C VAL A 148 2.24 -2.81 -1.16
N VAL A 149 2.88 -2.06 -0.27
CA VAL A 149 4.33 -2.00 -0.14
C VAL A 149 4.76 -2.75 1.11
N HIS A 150 5.60 -3.77 0.93
CA HIS A 150 6.14 -4.57 2.05
C HIS A 150 7.66 -4.57 2.01
N PRO A 151 8.34 -3.94 2.98
CA PRO A 151 9.80 -3.93 3.03
C PRO A 151 10.32 -5.31 3.42
N ILE A 152 11.17 -5.88 2.57
CA ILE A 152 11.85 -7.15 2.85
C ILE A 152 13.30 -6.81 3.19
N PRO A 153 13.76 -7.05 4.41
CA PRO A 153 15.15 -6.77 4.78
C PRO A 153 16.08 -7.75 4.03
N PHE A 154 17.04 -7.20 3.29
CA PHE A 154 18.07 -7.99 2.64
C PHE A 154 18.95 -8.74 3.66
N GLU A 155 19.23 -8.07 4.78
CA GLU A 155 20.03 -8.62 5.86
C GLU A 155 19.52 -8.14 7.23
N LYS A 156 19.38 -9.05 8.17
CA LYS A 156 19.05 -8.76 9.56
C LYS A 156 20.22 -9.07 10.48
N HIS A 157 20.46 -8.16 11.41
CA HIS A 157 21.42 -8.41 12.49
C HIS A 157 20.70 -8.40 13.83
N ILE A 158 21.06 -9.36 14.66
CA ILE A 158 20.60 -9.44 16.05
C ILE A 158 21.72 -8.92 16.93
N VAL A 159 21.39 -7.94 17.74
CA VAL A 159 22.28 -7.37 18.74
C VAL A 159 21.66 -7.60 20.11
N LYS A 160 22.40 -8.20 21.03
CA LYS A 160 21.97 -8.33 22.43
C LYS A 160 22.31 -7.03 23.13
N LEU A 161 21.33 -6.42 23.77
CA LEU A 161 21.50 -5.27 24.63
C LEU A 161 21.37 -5.72 26.09
N ASN A 162 22.34 -5.38 26.92
CA ASN A 162 22.21 -5.54 28.36
C ASN A 162 21.23 -4.48 28.88
N ALA A 163 20.07 -4.91 29.40
CA ALA A 163 19.03 -4.00 29.86
C ALA A 163 19.43 -3.14 31.09
N VAL A 164 20.47 -3.55 31.83
CA VAL A 164 20.93 -2.85 33.03
C VAL A 164 22.09 -1.91 32.71
N THR A 165 23.10 -2.39 31.96
CA THR A 165 24.30 -1.60 31.67
C THR A 165 24.23 -0.84 30.37
N GLY A 166 23.28 -1.14 29.48
CA GLY A 166 23.22 -0.59 28.15
C GLY A 166 24.30 -1.11 27.19
N GLU A 167 25.14 -2.04 27.65
CA GLU A 167 26.23 -2.58 26.82
C GLU A 167 25.71 -3.39 25.64
N ILE A 168 26.31 -3.12 24.48
CA ILE A 168 25.97 -3.80 23.24
C ILE A 168 26.85 -5.05 23.10
N GLY A 169 26.24 -6.21 23.12
CA GLY A 169 26.89 -7.50 22.89
C GLY A 169 27.25 -7.75 21.44
N LYS A 170 27.79 -8.92 21.15
CA LYS A 170 28.19 -9.29 19.79
C LYS A 170 27.00 -9.24 18.82
N ARG A 171 27.21 -8.53 17.70
CA ARG A 171 26.30 -8.52 16.55
C ARG A 171 26.40 -9.86 15.81
N ARG A 172 25.28 -10.47 15.52
CA ARG A 172 25.21 -11.68 14.68
C ARG A 172 24.19 -11.52 13.57
N LYS A 173 24.46 -12.13 12.43
CA LYS A 173 23.49 -12.19 11.33
C LYS A 173 22.31 -13.07 11.75
N SER A 174 21.10 -12.65 11.46
CA SER A 174 19.92 -13.49 11.61
C SER A 174 19.94 -14.59 10.54
N PRO A 175 19.55 -15.81 10.86
CA PRO A 175 19.35 -16.84 9.86
C PRO A 175 18.29 -16.44 8.86
#